data_9f6268aa1f2ac03ba3387f17c6bf7dc2
#
_entry.id   9f6268aa1f2ac03ba3387f17c6bf7dc2
#
_cell.length_a   1.000
_cell.length_b   1.000
_cell.length_c   1.000
_cell.angle_alpha   90.00
_cell.angle_beta   90.00
_cell.angle_gamma   90.00
#
_symmetry.space_group_name_H-M   'P 1'
#
loop_
_entity.id
_entity.type
_entity.pdbx_description
1 polymer ?
#
loop_
_entity_poly.entity_id
_entity_poly.type
_entity_poly.pdbx_seq_one_letter_code
_entity_poly.pdbx_strand_id
1 'polypeptide(L)'
;YGAEGILLAAVLDYVFYRSFLLILLIFPAGILFPLALKKKLKQRRMEKLRGEFKDAILAVASGLNAGYSVENAFAVSLKEMEEIHGSDSMIAKEIRLILRKVRMNLTFEDALGDFAARSGLDDVKNFADVFLAARKSGGELMRIITRTAEIIGEKIRIQEEILTATASKRMEQRIMSC
;
A
#
# COMPACT_ATOMS: atom_id res chain seq x y z
N TYR A 1 -14.52 67.68 -4.78
CA TYR A 1 -15.27 66.51 -4.20
C TYR A 1 -15.63 65.41 -5.21
N GLY A 2 -15.63 65.66 -6.52
CA GLY A 2 -15.96 64.65 -7.53
C GLY A 2 -14.79 63.71 -7.88
N ALA A 3 -13.57 64.25 -7.92
CA ALA A 3 -12.37 63.50 -8.31
C ALA A 3 -11.93 62.49 -7.24
N GLU A 4 -12.10 62.79 -5.97
CA GLU A 4 -11.75 61.90 -4.85
C GLU A 4 -12.70 60.71 -4.79
N GLY A 5 -13.99 60.91 -5.11
CA GLY A 5 -14.96 59.80 -5.17
C GLY A 5 -14.70 58.82 -6.31
N ILE A 6 -14.25 59.33 -7.47
CA ILE A 6 -13.89 58.51 -8.62
C ILE A 6 -12.63 57.71 -8.34
N LEU A 7 -11.64 58.30 -7.67
CA LEU A 7 -10.40 57.61 -7.27
C LEU A 7 -10.66 56.48 -6.26
N LEU A 8 -11.53 56.77 -5.26
CA LEU A 8 -11.95 55.75 -4.28
C LEU A 8 -12.73 54.59 -4.94
N ALA A 9 -13.66 54.93 -5.86
CA ALA A 9 -14.39 53.91 -6.61
C ALA A 9 -13.48 53.06 -7.49
N ALA A 10 -12.48 53.66 -8.17
CA ALA A 10 -11.51 52.95 -8.99
C ALA A 10 -10.60 52.05 -8.15
N VAL A 11 -10.19 52.48 -6.96
CA VAL A 11 -9.40 51.64 -6.04
C VAL A 11 -10.21 50.51 -5.47
N LEU A 12 -11.49 50.76 -5.12
CA LEU A 12 -12.42 49.68 -4.68
C LEU A 12 -12.70 48.66 -5.78
N ASP A 13 -12.90 49.13 -7.02
CA ASP A 13 -13.13 48.27 -8.19
C ASP A 13 -11.89 47.42 -8.51
N TYR A 14 -10.69 48.07 -8.44
CA TYR A 14 -9.43 47.36 -8.65
C TYR A 14 -9.15 46.31 -7.56
N VAL A 15 -9.40 46.60 -6.31
CA VAL A 15 -9.22 45.69 -5.16
C VAL A 15 -10.25 44.56 -5.23
N PHE A 16 -11.50 44.86 -5.61
CA PHE A 16 -12.59 43.89 -5.71
C PHE A 16 -12.40 42.96 -6.91
N TYR A 17 -11.97 43.50 -8.06
CA TYR A 17 -11.70 42.70 -9.26
C TYR A 17 -10.49 41.76 -9.10
N ARG A 18 -9.45 42.26 -8.44
CA ARG A 18 -8.27 41.45 -8.11
C ARG A 18 -8.54 40.41 -7.05
N SER A 19 -9.46 40.65 -6.12
CA SER A 19 -9.91 39.73 -5.10
C SER A 19 -10.76 38.60 -5.71
N PHE A 20 -11.55 38.91 -6.73
CA PHE A 20 -12.38 37.90 -7.45
C PHE A 20 -11.51 36.91 -8.26
N LEU A 21 -10.42 37.39 -8.87
CA LEU A 21 -9.44 36.52 -9.55
C LEU A 21 -8.72 35.59 -8.56
N LEU A 22 -8.41 36.09 -7.34
CA LEU A 22 -7.82 35.25 -6.29
C LEU A 22 -8.81 34.17 -5.80
N ILE A 23 -10.09 34.52 -5.63
CA ILE A 23 -11.14 33.56 -5.26
C ILE A 23 -11.31 32.51 -6.36
N LEU A 24 -11.29 32.90 -7.63
CA LEU A 24 -11.38 31.98 -8.79
C LEU A 24 -10.17 31.05 -8.85
N LEU A 25 -8.98 31.47 -8.41
CA LEU A 25 -7.77 30.67 -8.36
C LEU A 25 -7.72 29.74 -7.14
N ILE A 26 -8.25 30.17 -5.99
CA ILE A 26 -8.26 29.41 -4.73
C ILE A 26 -9.30 28.28 -4.80
N PHE A 27 -10.41 28.49 -5.51
CA PHE A 27 -11.50 27.51 -5.61
C PHE A 27 -11.06 26.16 -6.21
N PRO A 28 -10.37 26.10 -7.37
CA PRO A 28 -9.85 24.83 -7.89
C PRO A 28 -8.72 24.25 -7.04
N ALA A 29 -7.88 25.09 -6.44
CA ALA A 29 -6.82 24.62 -5.54
C ALA A 29 -7.38 23.94 -4.29
N GLY A 30 -8.47 24.46 -3.72
CA GLY A 30 -9.16 23.89 -2.56
C GLY A 30 -9.77 22.52 -2.84
N ILE A 31 -10.19 22.23 -4.07
CA ILE A 31 -10.76 20.94 -4.48
C ILE A 31 -9.66 19.95 -4.88
N LEU A 32 -8.62 20.40 -5.56
CA LEU A 32 -7.51 19.55 -6.03
C LEU A 32 -6.58 19.10 -4.89
N PHE A 33 -6.40 19.94 -3.86
CA PHE A 33 -5.51 19.65 -2.73
C PHE A 33 -5.93 18.40 -1.92
N PRO A 34 -7.20 18.22 -1.48
CA PRO A 34 -7.62 17.02 -0.77
C PRO A 34 -7.60 15.76 -1.64
N LEU A 35 -7.78 15.88 -2.95
CA LEU A 35 -7.69 14.74 -3.87
C LEU A 35 -6.23 14.25 -4.01
N ALA A 36 -5.28 15.17 -4.11
CA ALA A 36 -3.86 14.84 -4.15
C ALA A 36 -3.37 14.21 -2.83
N LEU A 37 -3.84 14.73 -1.68
CA LEU A 37 -3.54 14.16 -0.36
C LEU A 37 -4.12 12.76 -0.19
N LYS A 38 -5.37 12.51 -0.60
CA LYS A 38 -5.99 11.18 -0.56
C LYS A 38 -5.21 10.17 -1.41
N LYS A 39 -4.79 10.55 -2.62
CA LYS A 39 -3.97 9.71 -3.49
C LYS A 39 -2.63 9.37 -2.84
N LYS A 40 -1.94 10.34 -2.27
CA LYS A 40 -0.66 10.15 -1.57
C LYS A 40 -0.79 9.27 -0.33
N LEU A 41 -1.85 9.45 0.46
CA LEU A 41 -2.13 8.61 1.63
C LEU A 41 -2.46 7.17 1.24
N LYS A 42 -3.26 6.99 0.17
CA LYS A 42 -3.55 5.66 -0.37
C LYS A 42 -2.27 4.96 -0.82
N GLN A 43 -1.42 5.66 -1.56
CA GLN A 43 -0.16 5.11 -2.05
C GLN A 43 0.77 4.68 -0.92
N ARG A 44 0.93 5.52 0.12
CA ARG A 44 1.71 5.16 1.32
C ARG A 44 1.16 3.93 2.05
N ARG A 45 -0.16 3.80 2.14
CA ARG A 45 -0.80 2.61 2.71
C ARG A 45 -0.52 1.36 1.89
N MET A 46 -0.57 1.47 0.57
CA MET A 46 -0.28 0.36 -0.35
C MET A 46 1.19 -0.06 -0.26
N GLU A 47 2.12 0.89 -0.22
CA GLU A 47 3.55 0.61 -0.05
C GLU A 47 3.82 -0.06 1.30
N LYS A 48 3.21 0.43 2.38
CA LYS A 48 3.32 -0.19 3.70
C LYS A 48 2.79 -1.63 3.69
N LEU A 49 1.58 -1.85 3.16
CA LEU A 49 0.99 -3.19 3.08
C LEU A 49 1.85 -4.13 2.22
N ARG A 50 2.48 -3.62 1.15
CA ARG A 50 3.39 -4.40 0.30
C ARG A 50 4.61 -4.89 1.07
N GLY A 51 5.27 -4.01 1.85
CA GLY A 51 6.39 -4.39 2.71
C GLY A 51 5.99 -5.42 3.78
N GLU A 52 4.90 -5.17 4.50
CA GLU A 52 4.36 -6.10 5.49
C GLU A 52 3.98 -7.45 4.86
N PHE A 53 3.42 -7.45 3.65
CA PHE A 53 3.08 -8.67 2.90
C PHE A 53 4.33 -9.48 2.52
N LYS A 54 5.40 -8.81 2.07
CA LYS A 54 6.68 -9.46 1.78
C LYS A 54 7.18 -10.26 2.99
N ASP A 55 7.22 -9.62 4.15
CA ASP A 55 7.69 -10.27 5.37
C ASP A 55 6.80 -11.47 5.74
N ALA A 56 5.48 -11.30 5.62
CA ALA A 56 4.52 -12.36 5.91
C ALA A 56 4.66 -13.58 5.00
N ILE A 57 4.82 -13.40 3.67
CA ILE A 57 4.96 -14.55 2.75
C ILE A 57 6.29 -15.27 2.94
N LEU A 58 7.36 -14.56 3.32
CA LEU A 58 8.65 -15.19 3.64
C LEU A 58 8.56 -15.99 4.93
N ALA A 59 7.86 -15.49 5.96
CA ALA A 59 7.59 -16.23 7.19
C ALA A 59 6.73 -17.48 6.91
N VAL A 60 5.69 -17.38 6.07
CA VAL A 60 4.89 -18.52 5.62
C VAL A 60 5.77 -19.55 4.89
N ALA A 61 6.62 -19.10 3.96
CA ALA A 61 7.53 -19.97 3.23
C ALA A 61 8.49 -20.72 4.17
N SER A 62 9.03 -20.01 5.17
CA SER A 62 9.87 -20.61 6.21
C SER A 62 9.13 -21.70 7.00
N GLY A 63 7.89 -21.42 7.41
CA GLY A 63 7.05 -22.40 8.09
C GLY A 63 6.74 -23.64 7.22
N LEU A 64 6.46 -23.42 5.93
CA LEU A 64 6.24 -24.52 4.99
C LEU A 64 7.51 -25.38 4.80
N ASN A 65 8.68 -24.76 4.69
CA ASN A 65 9.96 -25.46 4.60
C ASN A 65 10.27 -26.27 5.89
N ALA A 66 9.82 -25.80 7.05
CA ALA A 66 9.90 -26.52 8.32
C ALA A 66 8.89 -27.69 8.43
N GLY A 67 8.04 -27.88 7.41
CA GLY A 67 7.08 -29.00 7.34
C GLY A 67 5.71 -28.68 7.98
N TYR A 68 5.43 -27.43 8.31
CA TYR A 68 4.09 -27.06 8.78
C TYR A 68 3.04 -27.16 7.66
N SER A 69 1.80 -27.49 8.05
CA SER A 69 0.67 -27.33 7.13
C SER A 69 0.49 -25.85 6.76
N VAL A 70 -0.18 -25.57 5.65
CA VAL A 70 -0.45 -24.19 5.20
C VAL A 70 -1.08 -23.36 6.30
N GLU A 71 -2.10 -23.89 6.96
CA GLU A 71 -2.81 -23.19 8.04
C GLU A 71 -1.90 -22.90 9.22
N ASN A 72 -1.06 -23.85 9.62
CA ASN A 72 -0.10 -23.66 10.70
C ASN A 72 1.01 -22.70 10.31
N ALA A 73 1.51 -22.71 9.08
CA ALA A 73 2.48 -21.75 8.57
C ALA A 73 1.94 -20.33 8.63
N PHE A 74 0.69 -20.10 8.23
CA PHE A 74 0.03 -18.79 8.37
C PHE A 74 -0.22 -18.41 9.84
N ALA A 75 -0.53 -19.37 10.72
CA ALA A 75 -0.71 -19.10 12.13
C ALA A 75 0.61 -18.69 12.83
N VAL A 76 1.73 -19.31 12.45
CA VAL A 76 3.07 -18.93 12.94
C VAL A 76 3.46 -17.56 12.38
N SER A 77 3.27 -17.35 11.07
CA SER A 77 3.52 -16.05 10.43
C SER A 77 2.71 -14.92 11.07
N LEU A 78 1.46 -15.16 11.50
CA LEU A 78 0.68 -14.15 12.22
C LEU A 78 1.40 -13.67 13.48
N LYS A 79 1.91 -14.58 14.31
CA LYS A 79 2.62 -14.22 15.53
C LYS A 79 3.88 -13.39 15.23
N GLU A 80 4.65 -13.82 14.24
CA GLU A 80 5.84 -13.11 13.80
C GLU A 80 5.51 -11.70 13.28
N MET A 81 4.44 -11.55 12.49
CA MET A 81 3.99 -10.24 12.02
C MET A 81 3.48 -9.33 13.16
N GLU A 82 2.84 -9.92 14.16
CA GLU A 82 2.42 -9.17 15.36
C GLU A 82 3.61 -8.67 16.17
N GLU A 83 4.70 -9.43 16.24
CA GLU A 83 5.95 -9.04 16.92
C GLU A 83 6.71 -7.96 16.14
N ILE A 84 6.83 -8.09 14.81
CA ILE A 84 7.63 -7.18 13.96
C ILE A 84 6.87 -5.88 13.66
N HIS A 85 5.61 -5.96 13.27
CA HIS A 85 4.82 -4.84 12.76
C HIS A 85 3.71 -4.37 13.73
N GLY A 86 3.51 -5.10 14.82
CA GLY A 86 2.45 -4.87 15.81
C GLY A 86 1.13 -5.56 15.45
N SER A 87 0.34 -5.84 16.47
CA SER A 87 -0.96 -6.53 16.35
C SER A 87 -2.00 -5.78 15.51
N ASP A 88 -1.84 -4.46 15.39
CA ASP A 88 -2.70 -3.56 14.60
C ASP A 88 -2.24 -3.35 13.17
N SER A 89 -1.13 -3.98 12.74
CA SER A 89 -0.64 -3.91 11.37
C SER A 89 -1.69 -4.41 10.37
N MET A 90 -1.60 -3.92 9.14
CA MET A 90 -2.56 -4.29 8.11
C MET A 90 -2.47 -5.78 7.77
N ILE A 91 -1.26 -6.31 7.67
CA ILE A 91 -1.07 -7.73 7.34
C ILE A 91 -1.49 -8.66 8.47
N ALA A 92 -1.22 -8.31 9.74
CA ALA A 92 -1.67 -9.13 10.87
C ALA A 92 -3.21 -9.22 10.92
N LYS A 93 -3.91 -8.12 10.65
CA LYS A 93 -5.38 -8.10 10.54
C LYS A 93 -5.88 -9.01 9.40
N GLU A 94 -5.22 -8.98 8.25
CA GLU A 94 -5.62 -9.80 7.10
C GLU A 94 -5.33 -11.28 7.35
N ILE A 95 -4.18 -11.66 7.86
CA ILE A 95 -3.87 -13.06 8.20
C ILE A 95 -4.85 -13.59 9.26
N ARG A 96 -5.14 -12.78 10.29
CA ARG A 96 -6.12 -13.13 11.31
C ARG A 96 -7.52 -13.33 10.72
N LEU A 97 -7.89 -12.52 9.74
CA LEU A 97 -9.17 -12.65 9.03
C LEU A 97 -9.20 -13.92 8.17
N ILE A 98 -8.12 -14.24 7.45
CA ILE A 98 -8.00 -15.49 6.68
C ILE A 98 -8.17 -16.70 7.60
N LEU A 99 -7.40 -16.77 8.69
CA LEU A 99 -7.47 -17.88 9.65
C LEU A 99 -8.84 -17.99 10.32
N ARG A 100 -9.51 -16.86 10.57
CA ARG A 100 -10.89 -16.85 11.11
C ARG A 100 -11.87 -17.43 10.11
N LYS A 101 -11.78 -17.05 8.84
CA LYS A 101 -12.65 -17.58 7.77
C LYS A 101 -12.48 -19.09 7.61
N VAL A 102 -11.25 -19.58 7.62
CA VAL A 102 -10.95 -21.03 7.55
C VAL A 102 -11.58 -21.76 8.75
N ARG A 103 -11.48 -21.21 9.95
CA ARG A 103 -12.16 -21.79 11.15
C ARG A 103 -13.69 -21.79 11.04
N MET A 104 -14.26 -20.93 10.19
CA MET A 104 -15.70 -20.89 9.88
C MET A 104 -16.09 -21.76 8.68
N ASN A 105 -15.23 -22.74 8.33
CA ASN A 105 -15.42 -23.69 7.23
C ASN A 105 -15.37 -23.09 5.81
N LEU A 106 -14.82 -21.87 5.65
CA LEU A 106 -14.44 -21.42 4.30
C LEU A 106 -13.14 -22.10 3.88
N THR A 107 -12.97 -22.29 2.56
CA THR A 107 -11.71 -22.81 2.05
C THR A 107 -10.60 -21.78 2.23
N PHE A 108 -9.36 -22.25 2.37
CA PHE A 108 -8.22 -21.35 2.49
C PHE A 108 -8.06 -20.48 1.23
N GLU A 109 -8.37 -21.07 0.07
CA GLU A 109 -8.34 -20.42 -1.24
C GLU A 109 -9.32 -19.25 -1.32
N ASP A 110 -10.55 -19.47 -0.89
CA ASP A 110 -11.58 -18.41 -0.91
C ASP A 110 -11.19 -17.25 0.02
N ALA A 111 -10.65 -17.60 1.19
CA ALA A 111 -10.18 -16.61 2.15
C ALA A 111 -8.98 -15.80 1.62
N LEU A 112 -8.04 -16.45 0.95
CA LEU A 112 -6.87 -15.81 0.33
C LEU A 112 -7.26 -15.00 -0.90
N GLY A 113 -8.15 -15.51 -1.75
CA GLY A 113 -8.71 -14.82 -2.92
C GLY A 113 -9.45 -13.53 -2.53
N ASP A 114 -10.22 -13.58 -1.45
CA ASP A 114 -10.91 -12.39 -0.92
C ASP A 114 -9.90 -11.34 -0.42
N PHE A 115 -8.82 -11.73 0.25
CA PHE A 115 -7.73 -10.82 0.60
C PHE A 115 -7.09 -10.22 -0.65
N ALA A 116 -6.80 -11.02 -1.66
CA ALA A 116 -6.22 -10.55 -2.93
C ALA A 116 -7.11 -9.50 -3.61
N ALA A 117 -8.42 -9.74 -3.68
CA ALA A 117 -9.37 -8.79 -4.26
C ALA A 117 -9.45 -7.46 -3.51
N ARG A 118 -9.36 -7.49 -2.18
CA ARG A 118 -9.45 -6.29 -1.32
C ARG A 118 -8.13 -5.53 -1.20
N SER A 119 -7.01 -6.20 -1.30
CA SER A 119 -5.68 -5.61 -1.10
C SER A 119 -5.34 -4.56 -2.15
N GLY A 120 -5.78 -4.75 -3.40
CA GLY A 120 -5.41 -3.93 -4.54
C GLY A 120 -3.92 -4.02 -4.91
N LEU A 121 -3.20 -5.04 -4.41
CA LEU A 121 -1.79 -5.31 -4.70
C LEU A 121 -1.67 -6.47 -5.69
N ASP A 122 -0.99 -6.24 -6.82
CA ASP A 122 -0.74 -7.28 -7.81
C ASP A 122 0.09 -8.44 -7.24
N ASP A 123 1.00 -8.16 -6.32
CA ASP A 123 1.83 -9.18 -5.69
C ASP A 123 1.00 -10.14 -4.83
N VAL A 124 -0.02 -9.65 -4.11
CA VAL A 124 -0.97 -10.47 -3.34
C VAL A 124 -1.83 -11.31 -4.29
N LYS A 125 -2.29 -10.70 -5.39
CA LYS A 125 -3.09 -11.39 -6.40
C LYS A 125 -2.29 -12.52 -7.06
N ASN A 126 -1.08 -12.23 -7.52
CA ASN A 126 -0.20 -13.22 -8.12
C ASN A 126 0.08 -14.39 -7.15
N PHE A 127 0.32 -14.09 -5.87
CA PHE A 127 0.50 -15.14 -4.86
C PHE A 127 -0.75 -16.02 -4.71
N ALA A 128 -1.94 -15.41 -4.63
CA ALA A 128 -3.20 -16.13 -4.51
C ALA A 128 -3.49 -17.01 -5.75
N ASP A 129 -3.24 -16.48 -6.95
CA ASP A 129 -3.44 -17.21 -8.22
C ASP A 129 -2.52 -18.44 -8.30
N VAL A 130 -1.24 -18.29 -7.92
CA VAL A 130 -0.28 -19.40 -7.88
C VAL A 130 -0.66 -20.40 -6.81
N PHE A 131 -1.12 -19.94 -5.64
CA PHE A 131 -1.60 -20.81 -4.57
C PHE A 131 -2.77 -21.69 -5.04
N LEU A 132 -3.74 -21.09 -5.73
CA LEU A 132 -4.90 -21.78 -6.29
C LEU A 132 -4.48 -22.83 -7.34
N ALA A 133 -3.55 -22.48 -8.21
CA ALA A 133 -3.03 -23.39 -9.24
C ALA A 133 -2.23 -24.55 -8.63
N ALA A 134 -1.38 -24.27 -7.66
CA ALA A 134 -0.52 -25.27 -7.01
C ALA A 134 -1.33 -26.32 -6.23
N ARG A 135 -2.46 -25.92 -5.62
CA ARG A 135 -3.33 -26.85 -4.90
C ARG A 135 -3.91 -27.94 -5.81
N LYS A 136 -4.23 -27.58 -7.06
CA LYS A 136 -4.73 -28.54 -8.05
C LYS A 136 -3.66 -29.55 -8.48
N SER A 137 -2.38 -29.22 -8.30
CA SER A 137 -1.24 -30.04 -8.72
C SER A 137 -0.76 -31.05 -7.66
N GLY A 138 -1.37 -31.09 -6.47
CA GLY A 138 -1.08 -32.08 -5.43
C GLY A 138 0.28 -31.90 -4.74
N GLY A 139 1.12 -32.94 -4.71
CA GLY A 139 2.33 -33.02 -3.86
C GLY A 139 3.43 -31.97 -4.04
N GLU A 140 3.35 -31.10 -5.04
CA GLU A 140 4.34 -30.02 -5.27
C GLU A 140 3.92 -28.67 -4.68
N LEU A 141 2.74 -28.57 -4.05
CA LEU A 141 2.17 -27.33 -3.51
C LEU A 141 3.18 -26.55 -2.66
N MET A 142 3.83 -27.20 -1.71
CA MET A 142 4.77 -26.57 -0.79
C MET A 142 5.94 -25.92 -1.53
N ARG A 143 6.55 -26.66 -2.45
CA ARG A 143 7.69 -26.18 -3.23
C ARG A 143 7.33 -24.98 -4.10
N ILE A 144 6.16 -25.02 -4.73
CA ILE A 144 5.68 -23.95 -5.61
C ILE A 144 5.41 -22.68 -4.79
N ILE A 145 4.74 -22.81 -3.65
CA ILE A 145 4.42 -21.64 -2.78
C ILE A 145 5.69 -21.03 -2.23
N THR A 146 6.61 -21.84 -1.71
CA THR A 146 7.91 -21.34 -1.18
C THR A 146 8.67 -20.59 -2.26
N ARG A 147 8.81 -21.18 -3.45
CA ARG A 147 9.50 -20.54 -4.57
C ARG A 147 8.84 -19.23 -4.99
N THR A 148 7.51 -19.19 -5.01
CA THR A 148 6.75 -18.00 -5.36
C THR A 148 6.94 -16.89 -4.31
N ALA A 149 6.90 -17.25 -3.02
CA ALA A 149 7.15 -16.32 -1.93
C ALA A 149 8.55 -15.69 -2.02
N GLU A 150 9.58 -16.49 -2.30
CA GLU A 150 10.96 -16.01 -2.50
C GLU A 150 11.05 -15.03 -3.68
N ILE A 151 10.44 -15.37 -4.84
CA ILE A 151 10.46 -14.50 -6.03
C ILE A 151 9.74 -13.17 -5.77
N ILE A 152 8.57 -13.21 -5.13
CA ILE A 152 7.81 -12.01 -4.80
C ILE A 152 8.58 -11.17 -3.77
N GLY A 153 9.13 -11.81 -2.74
CA GLY A 153 9.93 -11.16 -1.72
C GLY A 153 11.15 -10.43 -2.30
N GLU A 154 11.88 -11.07 -3.20
CA GLU A 154 13.03 -10.48 -3.90
C GLU A 154 12.62 -9.31 -4.80
N LYS A 155 11.54 -9.47 -5.57
CA LYS A 155 10.99 -8.40 -6.41
C LYS A 155 10.64 -7.15 -5.58
N ILE A 156 9.97 -7.32 -4.45
CA ILE A 156 9.58 -6.21 -3.58
C ILE A 156 10.83 -5.56 -2.98
N ARG A 157 11.81 -6.35 -2.52
CA ARG A 157 13.09 -5.85 -1.98
C ARG A 157 13.82 -4.97 -2.98
N ILE A 158 13.96 -5.42 -4.22
CA ILE A 158 14.61 -4.64 -5.29
C ILE A 158 13.86 -3.33 -5.54
N GLN A 159 12.53 -3.34 -5.55
CA GLN A 159 11.75 -2.12 -5.71
C GLN A 159 11.94 -1.12 -4.56
N GLU A 160 12.03 -1.59 -3.32
CA GLU A 160 12.33 -0.77 -2.14
C GLU A 160 13.72 -0.15 -2.23
N GLU A 161 14.73 -0.90 -2.66
CA GLU A 161 16.11 -0.42 -2.86
C GLU A 161 16.18 0.69 -3.93
N ILE A 162 15.49 0.51 -5.06
CA ILE A 162 15.41 1.52 -6.14
C ILE A 162 14.76 2.81 -5.63
N LEU A 163 13.67 2.71 -4.87
CA LEU A 163 12.99 3.87 -4.31
C LEU A 163 13.89 4.63 -3.32
N THR A 164 14.62 3.92 -2.48
CA THR A 164 15.55 4.52 -1.50
C THR A 164 16.73 5.19 -2.19
N ALA A 165 17.33 4.54 -3.18
CA ALA A 165 18.44 5.11 -3.98
C ALA A 165 18.01 6.36 -4.75
N THR A 166 16.79 6.36 -5.31
CA THR A 166 16.26 7.51 -6.06
C THR A 166 15.94 8.70 -5.13
N ALA A 167 15.45 8.42 -3.92
CA ALA A 167 15.19 9.45 -2.91
C ALA A 167 16.49 10.11 -2.44
N SER A 168 17.55 9.33 -2.23
CA SER A 168 18.88 9.81 -1.84
C SER A 168 19.48 10.75 -2.91
N LYS A 169 19.44 10.36 -4.20
CA LYS A 169 19.92 11.21 -5.29
C LYS A 169 19.16 12.53 -5.42
N ARG A 170 17.85 12.53 -5.17
CA ARG A 170 17.05 13.78 -5.18
C ARG A 170 17.42 14.72 -4.04
N MET A 171 17.81 14.19 -2.89
CA MET A 171 18.29 15.01 -1.77
C MET A 171 19.65 15.62 -2.08
N GLU A 172 20.60 14.85 -2.63
CA GLU A 172 21.91 15.36 -3.04
C GLU A 172 21.81 16.48 -4.07
N GLN A 173 20.95 16.35 -5.08
CA GLN A 173 20.72 17.40 -6.08
C GLN A 173 20.15 18.68 -5.47
N ARG A 174 19.32 18.60 -4.43
CA ARG A 174 18.79 19.77 -3.73
C ARG A 174 19.84 20.48 -2.90
N ILE A 175 20.78 19.76 -2.32
CA ILE A 175 21.87 20.32 -1.52
C ILE A 175 22.92 21.00 -2.42
N MET A 176 23.17 20.45 -3.62
CA MET A 176 24.11 21.03 -4.58
C MET A 176 23.52 22.24 -5.37
N SER A 177 22.21 22.50 -5.28
CA SER A 177 21.51 23.59 -5.96
C SER A 177 21.27 24.81 -5.06
N CYS A 178 21.79 24.83 -3.82
CA CYS A 178 21.85 25.98 -2.92
C CYS A 178 23.26 26.52 -2.82
#